data_4492af5f5b0a41ddbbcb0e3ec0e79d39
#
_entry.id   4492af5f5b0a41ddbbcb0e3ec0e79d39
#
_cell.length_a   1.000
_cell.length_b   1.000
_cell.length_c   1.000
_cell.angle_alpha   90.00
_cell.angle_beta   90.00
_cell.angle_gamma   90.00
#
_symmetry.space_group_name_H-M   'P 1'
#
loop_
_entity.id
_entity.type
_entity.pdbx_description
1 polymer ?
#
loop_
_entity_poly.entity_id
_entity_poly.type
_entity_poly.pdbx_seq_one_letter_code
_entity_poly.pdbx_strand_id
1 'polypeptide(L)' 'MAKKSKFEMVKNFYDNGLWKEKRVRDAVVKGWISPENFKEITGEDYDKQED' A
#
# COMPACT_ATOMS: atom_id res chain seq x y z
N MET A 1 -4.26 -21.59 -7.00
CA MET A 1 -4.13 -21.10 -7.17
C MET A 1 -4.26 -19.96 -6.82
N ALA A 2 -3.82 -19.46 -6.22
CA ALA A 2 -4.04 -18.33 -5.72
C ALA A 2 -3.58 -17.29 -6.53
N LYS A 3 -4.28 -16.28 -6.71
CA LYS A 3 -3.85 -15.22 -7.33
C LYS A 3 -3.39 -14.26 -6.40
N LYS A 4 -2.32 -13.55 -6.52
CA LYS A 4 -1.89 -12.55 -5.65
C LYS A 4 -2.82 -11.42 -5.71
N SER A 5 -3.27 -10.90 -4.61
CA SER A 5 -4.16 -9.78 -4.61
C SER A 5 -3.31 -8.54 -4.80
N LYS A 6 -3.94 -7.44 -5.08
CA LYS A 6 -3.20 -6.20 -5.24
C LYS A 6 -2.52 -5.82 -3.95
N PHE A 7 -3.12 -6.17 -2.84
CA PHE A 7 -2.50 -5.89 -1.56
C PHE A 7 -1.12 -6.55 -1.47
N GLU A 8 -1.05 -7.81 -1.83
CA GLU A 8 0.21 -8.51 -1.76
C GLU A 8 1.22 -7.96 -2.75
N MET A 9 0.74 -7.57 -3.90
CA MET A 9 1.62 -7.03 -4.90
C MET A 9 2.23 -5.73 -4.40
N VAL A 10 1.41 -4.85 -3.87
CA VAL A 10 1.88 -3.57 -3.39
C VAL A 10 2.81 -3.77 -2.20
N LYS A 11 2.46 -4.69 -1.32
CA LYS A 11 3.28 -4.95 -0.18
C LYS A 11 4.66 -5.43 -0.58
N ASN A 12 4.71 -6.30 -1.56
CA ASN A 12 6.00 -6.80 -2.03
C ASN A 12 6.85 -5.69 -2.63
N PHE A 13 6.24 -4.82 -3.40
CA PHE A 13 6.98 -3.72 -3.99
C PHE A 13 7.54 -2.81 -2.91
N TYR A 14 6.76 -2.59 -1.87
CA TYR A 14 7.21 -1.72 -0.80
C TYR A 14 8.34 -2.41 -0.01
N ASP A 15 8.15 -3.68 0.30
CA ASP A 15 9.14 -4.42 1.06
C ASP A 15 10.47 -4.52 0.32
N ASN A 16 10.41 -4.62 -0.97
CA ASN A 16 11.62 -4.75 -1.76
C ASN A 16 12.27 -3.41 -2.08
N GLY A 17 11.67 -2.34 -1.61
CA GLY A 17 12.26 -1.04 -1.85
C GLY A 17 11.97 -0.47 -3.21
N LEU A 18 11.12 -1.13 -3.99
CA LEU A 18 10.80 -0.63 -5.30
C LEU A 18 9.83 0.53 -5.23
N TRP A 19 8.96 0.52 -4.23
CA TRP A 19 7.97 1.58 -4.06
C TRP A 19 8.20 2.26 -2.74
N LYS A 20 7.94 3.55 -2.70
CA LYS A 20 8.00 4.27 -1.47
C LYS A 20 6.60 4.51 -0.97
N GLU A 21 6.49 5.09 0.19
CA GLU A 21 5.20 5.34 0.80
C GLU A 21 4.27 6.10 -0.12
N LYS A 22 4.80 7.05 -0.86
CA LYS A 22 4.00 7.80 -1.76
C LYS A 22 3.33 6.93 -2.80
N ARG A 23 4.02 5.94 -3.29
CA ARG A 23 3.46 5.04 -4.25
C ARG A 23 2.37 4.21 -3.64
N VAL A 24 2.53 3.80 -2.39
CA VAL A 24 1.53 2.99 -1.73
C VAL A 24 0.28 3.84 -1.51
N ARG A 25 0.44 5.11 -1.22
CA ARG A 25 -0.69 5.99 -1.07
C ARG A 25 -1.45 6.10 -2.38
N ASP A 26 -0.71 6.14 -3.46
CA ASP A 26 -1.30 6.23 -4.76
C ASP A 26 -2.17 5.01 -5.02
N ALA A 27 -1.72 3.86 -4.57
CA ALA A 27 -2.49 2.65 -4.74
C ALA A 27 -3.82 2.73 -4.00
N VAL A 28 -3.84 3.41 -2.86
CA VAL A 28 -5.07 3.59 -2.14
C VAL A 28 -6.00 4.50 -2.93
N VAL A 29 -5.46 5.55 -3.49
CA VAL A 29 -6.25 6.49 -4.27
C VAL A 29 -6.86 5.79 -5.47
N LYS A 30 -6.11 4.91 -6.09
CA LYS A 30 -6.61 4.21 -7.25
C LYS A 30 -7.56 3.07 -6.90
N GLY A 31 -7.71 2.80 -5.64
CA GLY A 31 -8.60 1.74 -5.24
C GLY A 31 -7.99 0.35 -5.27
N TRP A 32 -6.70 0.26 -5.42
CA TRP A 32 -6.04 -1.03 -5.44
C TRP A 32 -6.00 -1.66 -4.06
N ILE A 33 -5.82 -0.84 -3.03
CA ILE A 33 -5.80 -1.31 -1.67
C ILE A 33 -6.60 -0.33 -0.83
N SER A 34 -6.90 -0.71 0.38
CA SER A 34 -7.68 0.15 1.25
C SER A 34 -6.75 0.88 2.20
N PRO A 35 -7.26 1.90 2.89
CA PRO A 35 -6.44 2.61 3.86
C PRO A 35 -5.92 1.70 4.95
N GLU A 36 -6.68 0.68 5.28
CA GLU A 36 -6.22 -0.25 6.29
C GLU A 36 -5.05 -1.05 5.76
N ASN A 37 -5.10 -1.40 4.48
CA ASN A 37 -3.99 -2.12 3.88
C ASN A 37 -2.76 -1.25 3.85
N PHE A 38 -2.96 0.04 3.63
CA PHE A 38 -1.83 0.96 3.61
C PHE A 38 -1.13 0.92 4.95
N LYS A 39 -1.91 0.94 6.02
CA LYS A 39 -1.31 0.90 7.33
C LYS A 39 -0.56 -0.40 7.56
N GLU A 40 -1.13 -1.49 7.09
CA GLU A 40 -0.46 -2.77 7.27
C GLU A 40 0.85 -2.84 6.51
N ILE A 41 0.90 -2.22 5.38
CA ILE A 41 2.09 -2.27 4.56
C ILE A 41 3.16 -1.32 5.07
N THR A 42 2.79 -0.09 5.37
CA THR A 42 3.78 0.92 5.71
C THR A 42 3.90 1.16 7.20
N GLY A 43 2.91 0.78 7.96
CA GLY A 43 2.93 1.04 9.39
C GLY A 43 2.42 2.41 9.75
N GLU A 44 1.92 3.15 8.78
CA GLU A 44 1.41 4.48 9.05
C GLU A 44 -0.05 4.57 8.71
N ASP A 45 -0.76 5.42 9.39
CA ASP A 45 -2.17 5.61 9.13
C ASP A 45 -2.35 6.43 7.89
N TYR A 46 -3.17 5.95 6.98
CA TYR A 46 -3.41 6.70 5.77
C TYR A 46 -4.16 7.99 6.09
N ASP A 47 -5.08 7.90 7.02
CA ASP A 47 -5.84 9.05 7.41
C ASP A 47 -5.05 10.12 8.03
N LYS A 48 -3.90 9.83 8.58
CA LYS A 48 -3.12 10.79 9.21
C LYS A 48 -2.18 11.39 8.28
N GLN A 49 -2.42 11.57 7.08
CA GLN A 49 -1.48 12.14 6.25
C GLN A 49 -1.31 13.48 6.48
N GLU A 50 -0.29 14.02 6.36
CA GLU A 50 -0.10 15.25 6.66
C GLU A 50 -0.20 16.03 5.72
N ASP A 51 -0.53 16.73 5.50
CA ASP A 51 -0.69 17.46 4.59
C ASP A 51 -0.46 17.96 4.30
#